data_51150a37e266931d9b19cb1c87ceca30
#
_entry.id   51150a37e266931d9b19cb1c87ceca30
#
_cell.length_a   1.000
_cell.length_b   1.000
_cell.length_c   1.000
_cell.angle_alpha   90.00
_cell.angle_beta   90.00
_cell.angle_gamma   90.00
#
_symmetry.space_group_name_H-M   'P 1'
#
loop_
_entity.id
_entity.type
_entity.pdbx_description
1 polymer ?
#
loop_
_entity_poly.entity_id
_entity_poly.type
_entity_poly.pdbx_seq_one_letter_code
_entity_poly.pdbx_strand_id
1 'polypeptide(L)'
;MRQVGCRDQSLSADLKSRSRSGAVAAAILGLAVHGIPNDARADEGGVSFWVPGFFGSLAATPQQPGFSLALIYYHTSVSAGGDVAFARQVNRGHITANFNGNVNANLDAKVDLGLAAPTYVFAERFLGGQAAVSMLIPYGRNRTSVDATLTGALGPLGFTVSGSREDAITGFGDLAPMFNVRWNAGVHNFMTYITGNLTTGRYDPTRLANLGIGHNAIDAGGAYTYFNPQTGHEFSATLGFTYNFENVHTDYQNGIDMHLDLGASQFLTKQLQVGLVGYWYNQLSCDSGTGDRVGCFESRVAGIGPQIGYIIPISNEYQGYINLKGYKEFAAEHRADGWNVWLTFAISPAAKQPPAAKPIITK
;
A
#
# COMPACT_ATOMS: atom_id res chain seq x y z
N MET A 1 43.64 68.20 28.99
CA MET A 1 43.54 67.85 27.54
C MET A 1 43.53 66.32 27.38
N ARG A 2 42.49 65.84 26.68
CA ARG A 2 42.26 64.47 26.10
C ARG A 2 42.15 63.30 27.07
N GLN A 3 40.91 62.98 27.41
CA GLN A 3 40.40 61.63 27.62
C GLN A 3 39.99 61.04 26.26
N VAL A 4 40.34 59.78 26.02
CA VAL A 4 39.66 58.83 25.10
C VAL A 4 39.98 57.45 25.73
N GLY A 5 39.12 56.56 26.22
CA GLY A 5 37.92 56.05 25.65
C GLY A 5 38.13 54.54 25.59
N CYS A 6 37.70 53.81 26.64
CA CYS A 6 37.83 52.34 26.71
C CYS A 6 36.41 51.78 26.99
N ARG A 7 35.68 51.48 25.92
CA ARG A 7 34.45 50.69 25.95
C ARG A 7 34.26 50.12 24.53
N ASP A 8 34.55 48.83 24.33
CA ASP A 8 33.88 47.95 23.41
C ASP A 8 34.70 46.67 23.20
N GLN A 9 34.80 45.81 24.22
CA GLN A 9 35.31 44.43 24.02
C GLN A 9 34.49 43.33 24.67
N SER A 10 33.44 43.62 25.42
CA SER A 10 32.64 42.57 26.09
C SER A 10 31.46 42.05 25.30
N LEU A 11 30.96 42.76 24.29
CA LEU A 11 29.80 42.32 23.49
C LEU A 11 30.17 41.37 22.31
N SER A 12 31.41 41.40 21.85
CA SER A 12 31.82 40.56 20.73
C SER A 12 32.17 39.13 21.12
N ALA A 13 32.51 38.86 22.39
CA ALA A 13 32.83 37.53 22.90
C ALA A 13 31.58 36.66 23.12
N ASP A 14 30.46 37.26 23.54
CA ASP A 14 29.19 36.55 23.78
C ASP A 14 28.47 36.14 22.47
N LEU A 15 28.57 36.98 21.46
CA LEU A 15 28.03 36.63 20.12
C LEU A 15 28.84 35.55 19.40
N LYS A 16 30.14 35.48 19.58
CA LYS A 16 30.98 34.42 19.03
C LYS A 16 30.81 33.10 19.77
N SER A 17 30.51 33.12 21.08
CA SER A 17 30.23 31.92 21.86
C SER A 17 28.88 31.30 21.46
N ARG A 18 27.82 32.10 21.28
CA ARG A 18 26.50 31.61 20.82
C ARG A 18 26.51 31.10 19.38
N SER A 19 27.31 31.71 18.50
CA SER A 19 27.46 31.27 17.11
C SER A 19 28.23 29.96 17.01
N ARG A 20 29.23 29.74 17.88
CA ARG A 20 30.00 28.50 17.91
C ARG A 20 29.18 27.31 18.46
N SER A 21 28.36 27.52 19.47
CA SER A 21 27.46 26.48 20.01
C SER A 21 26.37 26.09 19.01
N GLY A 22 25.80 27.07 18.27
CA GLY A 22 24.86 26.82 17.19
C GLY A 22 25.49 26.09 15.99
N ALA A 23 26.75 26.47 15.65
CA ALA A 23 27.48 25.81 14.56
C ALA A 23 27.92 24.38 14.89
N VAL A 24 28.24 24.09 16.17
CA VAL A 24 28.56 22.74 16.63
C VAL A 24 27.30 21.87 16.70
N ALA A 25 26.16 22.40 17.15
CA ALA A 25 24.89 21.69 17.15
C ALA A 25 24.41 21.44 15.71
N ALA A 26 24.54 22.41 14.81
CA ALA A 26 24.23 22.24 13.39
C ALA A 26 25.20 21.26 12.70
N ALA A 27 26.48 21.24 13.07
CA ALA A 27 27.45 20.29 12.56
C ALA A 27 27.22 18.86 13.09
N ILE A 28 26.79 18.70 14.33
CA ILE A 28 26.41 17.39 14.92
C ILE A 28 25.10 16.90 14.27
N LEU A 29 24.13 17.77 14.04
CA LEU A 29 22.91 17.47 13.29
C LEU A 29 23.21 17.18 11.83
N GLY A 30 24.09 17.96 11.20
CA GLY A 30 24.59 17.74 9.85
C GLY A 30 25.40 16.45 9.71
N LEU A 31 26.23 16.09 10.69
CA LEU A 31 26.95 14.81 10.75
C LEU A 31 26.02 13.64 11.07
N ALA A 32 25.01 13.82 11.92
CA ALA A 32 23.97 12.81 12.15
C ALA A 32 23.08 12.58 10.93
N VAL A 33 22.90 13.60 10.06
CA VAL A 33 22.10 13.53 8.83
C VAL A 33 22.93 13.19 7.60
N HIS A 34 24.24 13.54 7.55
CA HIS A 34 25.13 13.33 6.39
C HIS A 34 26.16 12.19 6.58
N GLY A 35 26.33 11.68 7.80
CA GLY A 35 27.24 10.56 8.10
C GLY A 35 26.55 9.18 8.06
N ILE A 36 25.29 9.12 7.64
CA ILE A 36 24.54 7.89 7.42
C ILE A 36 24.80 7.45 5.99
N PRO A 37 25.35 6.26 5.72
CA PRO A 37 25.41 5.74 4.37
C PRO A 37 24.00 5.77 3.73
N ASN A 38 23.94 6.15 2.46
CA ASN A 38 22.72 6.47 1.72
C ASN A 38 21.82 5.26 1.37
N ASP A 39 21.64 4.31 2.24
CA ASP A 39 20.76 3.16 2.02
C ASP A 39 19.39 3.41 2.65
N ALA A 40 18.58 4.23 2.01
CA ALA A 40 17.17 4.39 2.36
C ALA A 40 16.41 3.19 1.82
N ARG A 41 16.00 2.28 2.69
CA ARG A 41 15.34 1.01 2.36
C ARG A 41 13.85 1.18 2.58
N ALA A 42 13.06 1.31 1.50
CA ALA A 42 11.66 1.73 1.54
C ALA A 42 10.69 0.58 1.84
N ASP A 43 11.11 -0.66 1.63
CA ASP A 43 10.26 -1.84 1.72
C ASP A 43 10.26 -2.48 3.12
N GLU A 44 11.22 -2.14 3.89
CA GLU A 44 11.46 -2.62 5.22
C GLU A 44 10.60 -1.83 6.23
N GLY A 45 9.54 -2.42 6.73
CA GLY A 45 8.64 -1.79 7.69
C GLY A 45 7.16 -1.89 7.34
N GLY A 46 6.73 -3.05 6.80
CA GLY A 46 5.32 -3.38 6.63
C GLY A 46 4.70 -2.89 5.33
N VAL A 47 5.49 -2.65 4.28
CA VAL A 47 4.98 -2.43 2.92
C VAL A 47 5.12 -3.73 2.14
N SER A 48 4.00 -4.33 1.77
CA SER A 48 3.94 -5.56 0.98
C SER A 48 3.59 -5.27 -0.48
N PHE A 49 3.89 -6.23 -1.36
CA PHE A 49 3.37 -6.25 -2.71
C PHE A 49 1.84 -6.15 -2.73
N TRP A 50 1.16 -6.90 -1.88
CA TRP A 50 -0.30 -6.86 -1.82
C TRP A 50 -0.78 -5.56 -1.17
N VAL A 51 -1.70 -4.87 -1.87
CA VAL A 51 -2.38 -3.69 -1.33
C VAL A 51 -3.71 -4.15 -0.73
N PRO A 52 -3.85 -4.16 0.62
CA PRO A 52 -5.06 -4.63 1.28
C PRO A 52 -6.31 -3.88 0.81
N GLY A 53 -7.40 -4.64 0.61
CA GLY A 53 -8.64 -4.09 0.05
C GLY A 53 -8.68 -4.05 -1.47
N PHE A 54 -7.71 -4.63 -2.19
CA PHE A 54 -7.74 -4.70 -3.65
C PHE A 54 -8.98 -5.43 -4.15
N PHE A 55 -9.27 -6.61 -3.63
CA PHE A 55 -10.55 -7.28 -3.86
C PHE A 55 -11.66 -6.67 -2.99
N GLY A 56 -12.87 -7.14 -3.18
CA GLY A 56 -14.07 -6.73 -2.46
C GLY A 56 -15.26 -7.52 -2.97
N SER A 57 -16.43 -6.93 -3.02
CA SER A 57 -17.63 -7.57 -3.53
C SER A 57 -17.48 -8.00 -5.00
N LEU A 58 -18.14 -9.12 -5.33
CA LEU A 58 -18.17 -9.73 -6.66
C LEU A 58 -16.83 -10.32 -7.14
N ALA A 59 -15.86 -10.54 -6.25
CA ALA A 59 -14.49 -10.93 -6.59
C ALA A 59 -14.41 -12.19 -7.47
N ALA A 60 -15.21 -13.21 -7.20
CA ALA A 60 -15.22 -14.48 -7.95
C ALA A 60 -16.36 -14.62 -8.96
N THR A 61 -17.17 -13.56 -9.18
CA THR A 61 -18.29 -13.66 -10.12
C THR A 61 -17.81 -13.94 -11.56
N PRO A 62 -18.59 -14.70 -12.36
CA PRO A 62 -18.25 -14.96 -13.74
C PRO A 62 -18.13 -13.67 -14.56
N GLN A 63 -17.22 -13.68 -15.50
CA GLN A 63 -17.01 -12.60 -16.47
C GLN A 63 -17.49 -13.04 -17.85
N GLN A 64 -17.76 -12.10 -18.74
CA GLN A 64 -18.06 -12.43 -20.13
C GLN A 64 -16.76 -12.53 -20.94
N PRO A 65 -16.64 -13.51 -21.87
CA PRO A 65 -15.49 -13.59 -22.75
C PRO A 65 -15.25 -12.32 -23.55
N GLY A 66 -13.99 -11.95 -23.72
CA GLY A 66 -13.58 -10.78 -24.47
C GLY A 66 -12.66 -9.86 -23.66
N PHE A 67 -12.44 -8.67 -24.17
CA PHE A 67 -11.58 -7.67 -23.59
C PHE A 67 -12.35 -6.78 -22.62
N SER A 68 -11.77 -6.50 -21.46
CA SER A 68 -12.27 -5.53 -20.48
C SER A 68 -11.13 -4.65 -20.00
N LEU A 69 -11.48 -3.45 -19.52
CA LEU A 69 -10.54 -2.50 -18.94
C LEU A 69 -11.13 -1.95 -17.65
N ALA A 70 -10.38 -2.05 -16.56
CA ALA A 70 -10.67 -1.31 -15.35
C ALA A 70 -9.64 -0.17 -15.16
N LEU A 71 -10.15 1.00 -14.78
CA LEU A 71 -9.38 2.15 -14.32
C LEU A 71 -9.72 2.36 -12.84
N ILE A 72 -8.70 2.36 -12.01
CA ILE A 72 -8.87 2.43 -10.56
C ILE A 72 -8.05 3.61 -10.05
N TYR A 73 -8.69 4.50 -9.31
CA TYR A 73 -8.00 5.48 -8.50
C TYR A 73 -7.91 4.96 -7.06
N TYR A 74 -6.70 4.94 -6.52
CA TYR A 74 -6.41 4.58 -5.14
C TYR A 74 -5.75 5.75 -4.43
N HIS A 75 -6.27 6.09 -3.26
CA HIS A 75 -5.66 7.05 -2.35
C HIS A 75 -5.51 6.44 -0.97
N THR A 76 -4.35 6.64 -0.35
CA THR A 76 -4.13 6.29 1.05
C THR A 76 -3.39 7.41 1.78
N SER A 77 -3.74 7.58 3.05
CA SER A 77 -3.06 8.46 3.99
C SER A 77 -2.89 7.72 5.30
N VAL A 78 -1.64 7.42 5.62
CA VAL A 78 -1.26 6.61 6.76
C VAL A 78 -0.18 7.30 7.58
N SER A 79 -0.15 7.00 8.87
CA SER A 79 0.88 7.49 9.80
C SER A 79 1.36 6.35 10.70
N ALA A 80 2.60 6.47 11.17
CA ALA A 80 3.18 5.56 12.16
C ALA A 80 4.01 6.35 13.15
N GLY A 81 3.87 6.04 14.43
CA GLY A 81 4.71 6.57 15.49
C GLY A 81 5.83 5.61 15.90
N GLY A 82 6.66 6.06 16.82
CA GLY A 82 7.61 5.28 17.63
C GLY A 82 8.38 4.19 16.88
N ASP A 83 7.96 2.96 17.08
CA ASP A 83 8.71 1.78 16.67
C ASP A 83 8.86 1.60 15.15
N VAL A 84 7.79 1.89 14.37
CA VAL A 84 7.81 1.76 12.90
C VAL A 84 8.69 2.83 12.27
N ALA A 85 8.57 4.07 12.75
CA ALA A 85 9.40 5.18 12.27
C ALA A 85 10.86 4.98 12.68
N PHE A 86 11.12 4.42 13.83
CA PHE A 86 12.45 4.09 14.34
C PHE A 86 13.09 2.95 13.55
N ALA A 87 12.38 1.85 13.31
CA ALA A 87 12.87 0.71 12.55
C ALA A 87 13.34 1.14 11.14
N ARG A 88 12.60 2.02 10.47
CA ARG A 88 13.02 2.64 9.19
C ARG A 88 14.29 3.48 9.29
N GLN A 89 14.60 4.06 10.45
CA GLN A 89 15.80 4.89 10.65
C GLN A 89 17.03 4.07 11.09
N VAL A 90 16.85 3.02 11.88
CA VAL A 90 17.93 2.17 12.38
C VAL A 90 18.54 1.30 11.29
N ASN A 91 17.74 0.88 10.31
CA ASN A 91 18.22 0.16 9.12
C ASN A 91 19.19 0.98 8.26
N ARG A 92 19.44 2.26 8.59
CA ARG A 92 20.24 3.21 7.82
C ARG A 92 21.68 3.41 8.25
N GLY A 93 22.19 2.75 9.27
CA GLY A 93 23.59 2.95 9.59
C GLY A 93 23.99 2.81 11.05
N HIS A 94 25.24 2.53 11.25
CA HIS A 94 25.88 2.34 12.52
C HIS A 94 25.73 3.53 13.47
N ILE A 95 24.70 3.56 14.29
CA ILE A 95 24.79 4.29 15.57
C ILE A 95 25.31 3.29 16.59
N THR A 96 26.60 3.04 16.59
CA THR A 96 27.32 2.42 17.70
C THR A 96 27.74 3.50 18.67
N ALA A 97 26.80 4.16 19.32
CA ALA A 97 27.09 4.95 20.51
C ALA A 97 26.32 4.32 21.66
N ASN A 98 27.00 4.00 22.75
CA ASN A 98 26.37 3.76 24.03
C ASN A 98 25.75 5.08 24.51
N PHE A 99 24.54 5.32 24.03
CA PHE A 99 23.82 6.57 24.15
C PHE A 99 22.59 6.33 25.05
N ASN A 100 22.54 6.95 26.19
CA ASN A 100 21.37 7.00 27.04
C ASN A 100 20.45 8.12 26.55
N GLY A 101 19.60 7.82 25.58
CA GLY A 101 18.67 8.77 24.99
C GLY A 101 17.40 8.10 24.48
N ASN A 102 16.36 8.90 24.31
CA ASN A 102 15.10 8.47 23.76
C ASN A 102 14.92 9.08 22.36
N VAL A 103 14.57 8.27 21.36
CA VAL A 103 14.24 8.70 20.01
C VAL A 103 12.73 8.59 19.85
N ASN A 104 12.07 9.70 19.54
CA ASN A 104 10.69 9.71 19.13
C ASN A 104 10.63 10.08 17.64
N ALA A 105 10.08 9.21 16.82
CA ALA A 105 9.94 9.42 15.38
C ALA A 105 8.49 9.23 14.96
N ASN A 106 8.04 10.06 14.01
CA ASN A 106 6.74 9.94 13.36
C ASN A 106 6.96 9.85 11.85
N LEU A 107 6.21 8.97 11.21
CA LEU A 107 6.20 8.79 9.77
C LEU A 107 4.79 9.08 9.26
N ASP A 108 4.69 9.89 8.22
CA ASP A 108 3.46 10.13 7.47
C ASP A 108 3.69 9.79 5.99
N ALA A 109 2.74 9.06 5.39
CA ALA A 109 2.79 8.75 3.97
C ALA A 109 1.43 8.99 3.31
N LYS A 110 1.46 9.60 2.12
CA LYS A 110 0.31 9.79 1.24
C LYS A 110 0.63 9.27 -0.15
N VAL A 111 -0.23 8.40 -0.65
CA VAL A 111 -0.05 7.80 -1.97
C VAL A 111 -1.32 7.99 -2.80
N ASP A 112 -1.14 8.46 -4.03
CA ASP A 112 -2.16 8.61 -5.04
C ASP A 112 -1.77 7.79 -6.27
N LEU A 113 -2.53 6.74 -6.60
CA LEU A 113 -2.27 5.87 -7.75
C LEU A 113 -3.47 5.82 -8.69
N GLY A 114 -3.21 5.98 -9.97
CA GLY A 114 -4.08 5.50 -11.04
C GLY A 114 -3.60 4.13 -11.49
N LEU A 115 -4.48 3.13 -11.48
CA LEU A 115 -4.17 1.76 -11.88
C LEU A 115 -4.99 1.44 -13.14
N ALA A 116 -4.33 1.05 -14.23
CA ALA A 116 -5.00 0.50 -15.40
C ALA A 116 -4.89 -1.02 -15.36
N ALA A 117 -6.02 -1.72 -15.52
CA ALA A 117 -6.08 -3.18 -15.51
C ALA A 117 -6.76 -3.71 -16.79
N PRO A 118 -6.05 -3.73 -17.94
CA PRO A 118 -6.51 -4.46 -19.11
C PRO A 118 -6.60 -5.96 -18.79
N THR A 119 -7.72 -6.57 -19.16
CA THR A 119 -8.02 -7.98 -18.90
C THR A 119 -8.59 -8.63 -20.15
N TYR A 120 -8.14 -9.84 -20.47
CA TYR A 120 -8.71 -10.68 -21.50
C TYR A 120 -9.28 -11.95 -20.89
N VAL A 121 -10.56 -12.18 -21.10
CA VAL A 121 -11.31 -13.36 -20.65
C VAL A 121 -11.45 -14.33 -21.80
N PHE A 122 -10.93 -15.55 -21.64
CA PHE A 122 -10.98 -16.56 -22.69
C PHE A 122 -12.39 -17.13 -22.86
N ALA A 123 -12.77 -17.42 -24.09
CA ALA A 123 -14.05 -18.07 -24.41
C ALA A 123 -14.01 -19.57 -24.08
N GLU A 124 -12.85 -20.21 -24.28
CA GLU A 124 -12.62 -21.61 -23.99
C GLU A 124 -12.50 -21.82 -22.48
N ARG A 125 -12.98 -22.97 -22.02
CA ARG A 125 -12.86 -23.34 -20.61
C ARG A 125 -11.49 -23.95 -20.32
N PHE A 126 -10.87 -23.51 -19.24
CA PHE A 126 -9.66 -24.08 -18.70
C PHE A 126 -9.98 -24.77 -17.35
N LEU A 127 -9.64 -26.06 -17.21
CA LEU A 127 -9.97 -26.87 -16.02
C LEU A 127 -11.47 -26.80 -15.63
N GLY A 128 -12.35 -26.73 -16.63
CA GLY A 128 -13.79 -26.59 -16.40
C GLY A 128 -14.26 -25.19 -15.99
N GLY A 129 -13.36 -24.26 -15.77
CA GLY A 129 -13.61 -22.88 -15.40
C GLY A 129 -13.34 -21.90 -16.53
N GLN A 130 -13.63 -20.63 -16.31
CA GLN A 130 -13.35 -19.52 -17.19
C GLN A 130 -12.03 -18.87 -16.82
N ALA A 131 -11.05 -18.94 -17.71
CA ALA A 131 -9.74 -18.34 -17.52
C ALA A 131 -9.71 -16.87 -17.94
N ALA A 132 -8.88 -16.08 -17.29
CA ALA A 132 -8.57 -14.71 -17.69
C ALA A 132 -7.11 -14.36 -17.36
N VAL A 133 -6.55 -13.46 -18.17
CA VAL A 133 -5.26 -12.83 -17.93
C VAL A 133 -5.44 -11.33 -17.80
N SER A 134 -4.72 -10.71 -16.90
CA SER A 134 -4.72 -9.26 -16.71
C SER A 134 -3.32 -8.73 -16.38
N MET A 135 -3.15 -7.43 -16.54
CA MET A 135 -1.95 -6.71 -16.16
C MET A 135 -2.36 -5.49 -15.34
N LEU A 136 -1.86 -5.35 -14.14
CA LEU A 136 -2.02 -4.11 -13.36
C LEU A 136 -0.85 -3.18 -13.67
N ILE A 137 -1.18 -1.95 -14.06
CA ILE A 137 -0.22 -0.91 -14.47
C ILE A 137 -0.43 0.31 -13.58
N PRO A 138 0.38 0.47 -12.52
CA PRO A 138 0.29 1.62 -11.62
C PRO A 138 1.02 2.84 -12.17
N TYR A 139 0.43 4.02 -12.02
CA TYR A 139 1.09 5.30 -12.19
C TYR A 139 0.59 6.27 -11.12
N GLY A 140 1.48 6.98 -10.45
CA GLY A 140 1.03 7.92 -9.44
C GLY A 140 2.13 8.62 -8.68
N ARG A 141 1.80 9.05 -7.47
CA ARG A 141 2.67 9.82 -6.60
C ARG A 141 2.67 9.23 -5.20
N ASN A 142 3.87 9.08 -4.64
CA ASN A 142 4.10 8.80 -3.23
C ASN A 142 4.80 10.02 -2.60
N ARG A 143 4.29 10.50 -1.47
CA ARG A 143 4.89 11.52 -0.61
C ARG A 143 5.01 10.95 0.79
N THR A 144 6.23 10.92 1.31
CA THR A 144 6.54 10.38 2.62
C THR A 144 7.38 11.39 3.40
N SER A 145 7.02 11.64 4.64
CA SER A 145 7.77 12.46 5.58
C SER A 145 8.09 11.69 6.86
N VAL A 146 9.22 12.01 7.46
CA VAL A 146 9.65 11.49 8.75
C VAL A 146 10.13 12.66 9.60
N ASP A 147 9.54 12.80 10.78
CA ASP A 147 9.97 13.72 11.83
C ASP A 147 10.57 12.91 12.97
N ALA A 148 11.77 13.28 13.43
CA ALA A 148 12.44 12.60 14.53
C ALA A 148 12.96 13.60 15.56
N THR A 149 12.79 13.26 16.82
CA THR A 149 13.33 14.00 17.96
C THR A 149 14.18 13.08 18.82
N LEU A 150 15.44 13.42 18.99
CA LEU A 150 16.39 12.74 19.85
C LEU A 150 16.55 13.54 21.15
N THR A 151 16.23 12.93 22.27
CA THR A 151 16.44 13.49 23.61
C THR A 151 17.43 12.62 24.36
N GLY A 152 18.47 13.22 24.93
CA GLY A 152 19.49 12.46 25.65
C GLY A 152 20.27 13.32 26.63
N ALA A 153 21.19 12.70 27.33
CA ALA A 153 22.10 13.35 28.27
C ALA A 153 23.54 13.00 27.96
N LEU A 154 24.41 14.01 27.99
CA LEU A 154 25.87 13.87 27.94
C LEU A 154 26.42 14.32 29.28
N GLY A 155 26.64 13.38 30.21
CA GLY A 155 26.92 13.70 31.61
C GLY A 155 25.73 14.46 32.24
N PRO A 156 25.95 15.61 32.93
CA PRO A 156 24.90 16.38 33.56
C PRO A 156 24.09 17.27 32.58
N LEU A 157 24.48 17.32 31.32
CA LEU A 157 23.86 18.17 30.30
C LEU A 157 22.85 17.38 29.45
N GLY A 158 21.58 17.69 29.60
CA GLY A 158 20.52 17.21 28.70
C GLY A 158 20.53 17.95 27.35
N PHE A 159 20.19 17.26 26.29
CA PHE A 159 20.00 17.85 24.96
C PHE A 159 18.77 17.28 24.27
N THR A 160 18.18 18.07 23.39
CA THR A 160 17.11 17.66 22.47
C THR A 160 17.46 18.18 21.10
N VAL A 161 17.44 17.26 20.11
CA VAL A 161 17.69 17.57 18.70
C VAL A 161 16.54 17.03 17.89
N SER A 162 15.94 17.87 17.05
CA SER A 162 14.86 17.47 16.15
C SER A 162 15.28 17.69 14.70
N GLY A 163 14.81 16.80 13.82
CA GLY A 163 15.00 16.91 12.38
C GLY A 163 13.81 16.34 11.64
N SER A 164 13.57 16.86 10.43
CA SER A 164 12.54 16.36 9.53
C SER A 164 13.13 16.09 8.14
N ARG A 165 12.60 15.09 7.46
CA ARG A 165 12.89 14.79 6.06
C ARG A 165 11.59 14.48 5.33
N GLU A 166 11.40 15.09 4.17
CA GLU A 166 10.31 14.82 3.26
C GLU A 166 10.88 14.40 1.90
N ASP A 167 10.23 13.44 1.25
CA ASP A 167 10.53 12.99 -0.10
C ASP A 167 9.24 12.72 -0.87
N ALA A 168 9.26 12.97 -2.18
CA ALA A 168 8.14 12.68 -3.06
C ALA A 168 8.62 12.21 -4.42
N ILE A 169 7.94 11.21 -4.97
CA ILE A 169 8.21 10.66 -6.28
C ILE A 169 6.92 10.53 -7.09
N THR A 170 7.01 10.79 -8.40
CA THR A 170 5.91 10.56 -9.35
C THR A 170 6.42 9.72 -10.50
N GLY A 171 5.65 8.73 -10.94
CA GLY A 171 6.03 7.85 -12.04
C GLY A 171 5.24 6.55 -12.08
N PHE A 172 5.76 5.57 -12.80
CA PHE A 172 5.21 4.22 -12.82
C PHE A 172 5.64 3.42 -11.58
N GLY A 173 4.72 2.61 -11.06
CA GLY A 173 5.01 1.54 -10.11
C GLY A 173 5.35 0.23 -10.82
N ASP A 174 5.44 -0.84 -10.04
CA ASP A 174 5.74 -2.16 -10.55
C ASP A 174 4.55 -2.76 -11.31
N LEU A 175 4.81 -3.42 -12.44
CA LEU A 175 3.78 -4.15 -13.18
C LEU A 175 3.39 -5.43 -12.44
N ALA A 176 2.09 -5.73 -12.39
CA ALA A 176 1.62 -6.96 -11.78
C ALA A 176 0.74 -7.76 -12.75
N PRO A 177 1.31 -8.78 -13.44
CA PRO A 177 0.54 -9.73 -14.22
C PRO A 177 -0.29 -10.64 -13.31
N MET A 178 -1.51 -10.97 -13.74
CA MET A 178 -2.39 -11.90 -13.02
C MET A 178 -3.03 -12.88 -14.00
N PHE A 179 -3.06 -14.14 -13.59
CA PHE A 179 -3.86 -15.20 -14.21
C PHE A 179 -4.89 -15.69 -13.20
N ASN A 180 -6.13 -15.89 -13.63
CA ASN A 180 -7.17 -16.44 -12.76
C ASN A 180 -8.10 -17.40 -13.52
N VAL A 181 -8.75 -18.29 -12.77
CA VAL A 181 -9.78 -19.20 -13.27
C VAL A 181 -10.99 -19.08 -12.35
N ARG A 182 -12.19 -18.95 -12.95
CA ARG A 182 -13.46 -18.82 -12.24
C ARG A 182 -14.40 -19.97 -12.56
N TRP A 183 -15.11 -20.46 -11.54
CA TRP A 183 -16.15 -21.49 -11.67
C TRP A 183 -17.45 -20.96 -11.08
N ASN A 184 -18.56 -21.31 -11.73
CA ASN A 184 -19.90 -20.95 -11.28
C ASN A 184 -20.72 -22.21 -10.98
N ALA A 185 -21.35 -22.23 -9.81
CA ALA A 185 -22.31 -23.26 -9.38
C ALA A 185 -23.59 -22.58 -8.87
N GLY A 186 -24.33 -21.96 -9.80
CA GLY A 186 -25.54 -21.21 -9.48
C GLY A 186 -25.23 -19.91 -8.75
N VAL A 187 -25.66 -19.79 -7.50
CA VAL A 187 -25.38 -18.61 -6.65
C VAL A 187 -23.97 -18.62 -6.05
N HIS A 188 -23.27 -19.73 -6.14
CA HIS A 188 -21.93 -19.93 -5.62
C HIS A 188 -20.89 -19.78 -6.72
N ASN A 189 -19.91 -18.95 -6.49
CA ASN A 189 -18.83 -18.66 -7.45
C ASN A 189 -17.49 -18.83 -6.74
N PHE A 190 -16.55 -19.41 -7.45
CA PHE A 190 -15.21 -19.68 -6.95
C PHE A 190 -14.19 -19.10 -7.93
N MET A 191 -13.06 -18.67 -7.41
CA MET A 191 -11.92 -18.24 -8.21
C MET A 191 -10.64 -18.73 -7.57
N THR A 192 -9.68 -19.11 -8.38
CA THR A 192 -8.27 -19.17 -7.99
C THR A 192 -7.48 -18.20 -8.84
N TYR A 193 -6.40 -17.67 -8.29
CA TYR A 193 -5.55 -16.74 -9.01
C TYR A 193 -4.08 -16.96 -8.62
N ILE A 194 -3.22 -16.52 -9.52
CA ILE A 194 -1.80 -16.28 -9.28
C ILE A 194 -1.44 -14.92 -9.88
N THR A 195 -0.69 -14.15 -9.14
CA THR A 195 -0.18 -12.84 -9.56
C THR A 195 1.25 -12.67 -9.08
N GLY A 196 1.92 -11.64 -9.51
CA GLY A 196 3.28 -11.36 -9.06
C GLY A 196 3.66 -9.92 -9.34
N ASN A 197 4.75 -9.50 -8.72
CA ASN A 197 5.35 -8.19 -8.90
C ASN A 197 6.56 -8.30 -9.82
N LEU A 198 6.59 -7.47 -10.86
CA LEU A 198 7.77 -7.27 -11.71
C LEU A 198 8.39 -5.94 -11.35
N THR A 199 9.65 -5.94 -10.91
CA THR A 199 10.38 -4.74 -10.49
C THR A 199 10.67 -3.81 -11.68
N THR A 200 9.64 -3.18 -12.22
CA THR A 200 9.69 -2.24 -13.35
C THR A 200 9.45 -0.79 -12.93
N GLY A 201 8.96 -0.58 -11.73
CA GLY A 201 8.64 0.72 -11.17
C GLY A 201 9.87 1.51 -10.74
N ARG A 202 9.64 2.78 -10.41
CA ARG A 202 10.72 3.64 -9.90
C ARG A 202 11.04 3.26 -8.46
N TYR A 203 12.24 2.70 -8.29
CA TYR A 203 12.80 2.32 -7.00
C TYR A 203 14.23 2.85 -6.87
N ASP A 204 14.55 3.39 -5.71
CA ASP A 204 15.90 3.82 -5.31
C ASP A 204 16.01 3.58 -3.79
N PRO A 205 16.93 2.68 -3.33
CA PRO A 205 17.06 2.35 -1.91
C PRO A 205 17.47 3.53 -1.04
N THR A 206 18.02 4.62 -1.64
CA THR A 206 18.42 5.82 -0.90
C THR A 206 17.25 6.79 -0.64
N ARG A 207 16.10 6.58 -1.28
CA ARG A 207 14.93 7.46 -1.16
C ARG A 207 14.01 7.04 -0.02
N LEU A 208 13.33 8.02 0.55
CA LEU A 208 12.28 7.80 1.54
C LEU A 208 10.96 7.38 0.86
N ALA A 209 10.67 7.91 -0.34
CA ALA A 209 9.50 7.60 -1.13
C ALA A 209 9.87 6.83 -2.40
N ASN A 210 9.21 5.69 -2.64
CA ASN A 210 9.34 4.87 -3.85
C ASN A 210 7.95 4.49 -4.39
N LEU A 211 7.89 4.09 -5.66
CA LEU A 211 6.69 3.55 -6.32
C LEU A 211 6.84 2.07 -6.68
N GLY A 212 8.07 1.59 -6.87
CA GLY A 212 8.42 0.18 -6.88
C GLY A 212 8.80 -0.29 -5.49
N ILE A 213 8.68 -1.60 -5.23
CA ILE A 213 9.04 -2.20 -3.93
C ILE A 213 10.48 -2.73 -3.89
N GLY A 214 11.19 -2.73 -5.01
CA GLY A 214 12.60 -3.10 -5.09
C GLY A 214 12.89 -4.59 -5.22
N HIS A 215 11.89 -5.44 -5.06
CA HIS A 215 12.00 -6.91 -5.22
C HIS A 215 10.82 -7.50 -5.97
N ASN A 216 10.98 -8.70 -6.48
CA ASN A 216 9.86 -9.46 -7.03
C ASN A 216 9.05 -10.13 -5.90
N ALA A 217 7.78 -10.42 -6.19
CA ALA A 217 6.91 -11.20 -5.32
C ALA A 217 6.01 -12.10 -6.14
N ILE A 218 5.57 -13.20 -5.56
CA ILE A 218 4.53 -14.06 -6.10
C ILE A 218 3.44 -14.19 -5.07
N ASP A 219 2.20 -14.00 -5.51
CA ASP A 219 1.01 -14.14 -4.69
C ASP A 219 0.03 -15.12 -5.34
N ALA A 220 -0.55 -15.99 -4.55
CA ALA A 220 -1.55 -16.93 -5.02
C ALA A 220 -2.64 -17.10 -3.97
N GLY A 221 -3.87 -17.30 -4.45
CA GLY A 221 -5.00 -17.42 -3.55
C GLY A 221 -6.26 -17.93 -4.21
N GLY A 222 -7.32 -17.92 -3.42
CA GLY A 222 -8.66 -18.27 -3.83
C GLY A 222 -9.71 -17.28 -3.34
N ALA A 223 -10.79 -17.18 -4.08
CA ALA A 223 -11.94 -16.38 -3.71
C ALA A 223 -13.23 -17.18 -3.82
N TYR A 224 -14.16 -16.82 -2.96
CA TYR A 224 -15.53 -17.27 -2.97
C TYR A 224 -16.46 -16.08 -3.04
N THR A 225 -17.49 -16.15 -3.89
CA THR A 225 -18.59 -15.18 -3.92
C THR A 225 -19.92 -15.92 -3.91
N TYR A 226 -20.72 -15.66 -2.88
CA TYR A 226 -22.15 -15.90 -2.92
C TYR A 226 -22.85 -14.71 -3.56
N PHE A 227 -23.63 -14.94 -4.61
CA PHE A 227 -24.44 -13.90 -5.22
C PHE A 227 -25.79 -14.45 -5.66
N ASN A 228 -26.86 -13.98 -5.04
CA ASN A 228 -28.22 -14.34 -5.39
C ASN A 228 -28.91 -13.14 -6.08
N PRO A 229 -29.07 -13.17 -7.41
CA PRO A 229 -29.65 -12.04 -8.14
C PRO A 229 -31.14 -11.83 -7.89
N GLN A 230 -31.85 -12.81 -7.29
CA GLN A 230 -33.26 -12.70 -6.97
C GLN A 230 -33.47 -11.92 -5.66
N THR A 231 -32.65 -12.15 -4.65
CA THR A 231 -32.71 -11.46 -3.36
C THR A 231 -31.79 -10.25 -3.30
N GLY A 232 -30.81 -10.18 -4.21
CA GLY A 232 -29.79 -9.12 -4.25
C GLY A 232 -28.71 -9.25 -3.19
N HIS A 233 -28.68 -10.34 -2.41
CA HIS A 233 -27.64 -10.55 -1.42
C HIS A 233 -26.33 -11.01 -2.08
N GLU A 234 -25.25 -10.41 -1.66
CA GLU A 234 -23.89 -10.76 -2.08
C GLU A 234 -22.95 -10.83 -0.89
N PHE A 235 -22.06 -11.83 -0.88
CA PHE A 235 -20.93 -11.93 0.03
C PHE A 235 -19.72 -12.47 -0.72
N SER A 236 -18.57 -11.83 -0.55
CA SER A 236 -17.29 -12.24 -1.13
C SER A 236 -16.20 -12.34 -0.07
N ALA A 237 -15.32 -13.33 -0.24
CA ALA A 237 -14.11 -13.47 0.53
C ALA A 237 -12.97 -13.90 -0.42
N THR A 238 -11.80 -13.27 -0.29
CA THR A 238 -10.59 -13.62 -1.02
C THR A 238 -9.46 -13.81 -0.03
N LEU A 239 -8.84 -14.98 -0.02
CA LEU A 239 -7.69 -15.32 0.79
C LEU A 239 -6.50 -15.59 -0.12
N GLY A 240 -5.37 -14.98 0.17
CA GLY A 240 -4.12 -15.20 -0.57
C GLY A 240 -2.90 -15.12 0.31
N PHE A 241 -1.78 -15.57 -0.27
CA PHE A 241 -0.48 -15.60 0.37
C PHE A 241 0.57 -15.08 -0.60
N THR A 242 1.39 -14.16 -0.11
CA THR A 242 2.50 -13.56 -0.85
C THR A 242 3.82 -14.15 -0.37
N TYR A 243 4.63 -14.63 -1.30
CA TYR A 243 6.04 -14.92 -1.10
C TYR A 243 6.88 -13.79 -1.70
N ASN A 244 7.68 -13.13 -0.88
CA ASN A 244 8.57 -12.05 -1.26
C ASN A 244 9.95 -12.60 -1.56
N PHE A 245 10.54 -12.23 -2.70
CA PHE A 245 11.94 -12.52 -3.01
C PHE A 245 12.84 -11.49 -2.33
N GLU A 246 14.12 -11.82 -2.23
CA GLU A 246 15.12 -10.91 -1.66
C GLU A 246 15.24 -9.62 -2.49
N ASN A 247 15.28 -8.49 -1.80
CA ASN A 247 15.67 -7.21 -2.37
C ASN A 247 17.20 -7.14 -2.44
N VAL A 248 17.75 -7.37 -3.62
CA VAL A 248 19.21 -7.43 -3.84
C VAL A 248 19.92 -6.09 -3.62
N HIS A 249 19.18 -4.98 -3.54
CA HIS A 249 19.75 -3.66 -3.24
C HIS A 249 19.98 -3.45 -1.73
N THR A 250 19.32 -4.25 -0.92
CA THR A 250 19.27 -4.06 0.53
C THR A 250 19.64 -5.34 1.28
N ASP A 251 19.83 -6.46 0.59
CA ASP A 251 20.02 -7.81 1.16
C ASP A 251 18.95 -8.18 2.21
N TYR A 252 17.71 -7.74 1.94
CA TYR A 252 16.55 -7.89 2.81
C TYR A 252 15.45 -8.70 2.13
N GLN A 253 14.84 -9.60 2.85
CA GLN A 253 13.71 -10.37 2.37
C GLN A 253 12.56 -10.29 3.37
N ASN A 254 11.43 -9.75 2.93
CA ASN A 254 10.19 -9.77 3.70
C ASN A 254 9.70 -11.21 3.91
N GLY A 255 9.08 -11.46 5.05
CA GLY A 255 8.44 -12.72 5.35
C GLY A 255 7.26 -13.04 4.41
N ILE A 256 6.63 -14.18 4.67
CA ILE A 256 5.40 -14.59 3.96
C ILE A 256 4.23 -13.78 4.50
N ASP A 257 3.45 -13.19 3.62
CA ASP A 257 2.26 -12.42 3.96
C ASP A 257 0.99 -13.20 3.67
N MET A 258 -0.01 -13.02 4.51
CA MET A 258 -1.39 -13.45 4.31
C MET A 258 -2.28 -12.23 4.18
N HIS A 259 -3.20 -12.25 3.24
CA HIS A 259 -4.24 -11.26 3.13
C HIS A 259 -5.62 -11.90 2.95
N LEU A 260 -6.61 -11.32 3.59
CA LEU A 260 -8.02 -11.68 3.50
C LEU A 260 -8.81 -10.41 3.16
N ASP A 261 -9.40 -10.36 1.97
CA ASP A 261 -10.30 -9.29 1.55
C ASP A 261 -11.76 -9.77 1.62
N LEU A 262 -12.64 -8.97 2.18
CA LEU A 262 -14.03 -9.28 2.41
C LEU A 262 -14.94 -8.23 1.76
N GLY A 263 -16.11 -8.68 1.29
CA GLY A 263 -17.19 -7.81 0.84
C GLY A 263 -18.53 -8.42 1.18
N ALA A 264 -19.48 -7.58 1.60
CA ALA A 264 -20.86 -7.96 1.77
C ALA A 264 -21.75 -6.83 1.27
N SER A 265 -22.65 -7.12 0.34
CA SER A 265 -23.48 -6.09 -0.26
C SER A 265 -24.91 -6.54 -0.53
N GLN A 266 -25.80 -5.55 -0.61
CA GLN A 266 -27.18 -5.68 -1.03
C GLN A 266 -27.38 -4.92 -2.32
N PHE A 267 -27.85 -5.62 -3.36
CA PHE A 267 -28.35 -5.00 -4.56
C PHE A 267 -29.76 -4.46 -4.29
N LEU A 268 -29.88 -3.15 -4.26
CA LEU A 268 -31.16 -2.45 -4.06
C LEU A 268 -31.98 -2.44 -5.36
N THR A 269 -31.30 -2.46 -6.49
CA THR A 269 -31.84 -2.65 -7.84
C THR A 269 -30.96 -3.62 -8.60
N LYS A 270 -31.28 -3.93 -9.85
CA LYS A 270 -30.40 -4.73 -10.72
C LYS A 270 -29.03 -4.06 -10.98
N GLN A 271 -28.91 -2.76 -10.74
CA GLN A 271 -27.70 -1.98 -11.01
C GLN A 271 -27.04 -1.46 -9.74
N LEU A 272 -27.81 -1.01 -8.75
CA LEU A 272 -27.30 -0.34 -7.57
C LEU A 272 -27.05 -1.33 -6.43
N GLN A 273 -25.80 -1.38 -5.97
CA GLN A 273 -25.41 -2.11 -4.77
C GLN A 273 -24.88 -1.14 -3.69
N VAL A 274 -25.15 -1.47 -2.44
CA VAL A 274 -24.57 -0.82 -1.26
C VAL A 274 -24.10 -1.90 -0.29
N GLY A 275 -23.06 -1.64 0.48
CA GLY A 275 -22.55 -2.65 1.40
C GLY A 275 -21.35 -2.22 2.21
N LEU A 276 -20.71 -3.20 2.80
CA LEU A 276 -19.48 -3.07 3.58
C LEU A 276 -18.37 -3.87 2.92
N VAL A 277 -17.16 -3.40 3.12
CA VAL A 277 -15.91 -4.08 2.77
C VAL A 277 -14.98 -4.12 3.96
N GLY A 278 -14.11 -5.11 4.00
CA GLY A 278 -13.11 -5.23 5.04
C GLY A 278 -11.89 -5.98 4.53
N TYR A 279 -10.80 -5.89 5.25
CA TYR A 279 -9.62 -6.70 5.01
C TYR A 279 -8.86 -6.98 6.30
N TRP A 280 -8.07 -8.04 6.23
CA TRP A 280 -7.05 -8.37 7.21
C TRP A 280 -5.78 -8.76 6.47
N TYR A 281 -4.70 -8.07 6.81
CA TYR A 281 -3.35 -8.37 6.37
C TYR A 281 -2.51 -8.78 7.57
N ASN A 282 -1.73 -9.83 7.42
CA ASN A 282 -0.84 -10.33 8.48
C ASN A 282 0.38 -11.00 7.87
N GLN A 283 1.56 -10.56 8.26
CA GLN A 283 2.80 -11.26 7.97
C GLN A 283 2.91 -12.49 8.87
N LEU A 284 3.23 -13.65 8.30
CA LEU A 284 3.20 -14.96 8.97
C LEU A 284 4.57 -15.48 9.36
N SER A 285 5.63 -14.91 8.81
CA SER A 285 7.01 -15.29 9.13
C SER A 285 7.89 -14.07 9.24
N CYS A 286 8.93 -14.19 10.04
CA CYS A 286 9.92 -13.13 10.20
C CYS A 286 10.58 -12.76 8.88
N ASP A 287 11.04 -11.52 8.80
CA ASP A 287 11.95 -11.04 7.77
C ASP A 287 13.31 -11.73 7.92
N SER A 288 14.12 -11.65 6.87
CA SER A 288 15.43 -12.32 6.80
C SER A 288 16.39 -11.56 5.90
N GLY A 289 17.62 -12.05 5.82
CA GLY A 289 18.71 -11.44 5.05
C GLY A 289 19.68 -10.63 5.91
N THR A 290 20.85 -10.31 5.36
CA THR A 290 21.87 -9.52 6.09
C THR A 290 21.47 -8.06 6.24
N GLY A 291 20.49 -7.61 5.49
CA GLY A 291 19.86 -6.29 5.58
C GLY A 291 18.87 -6.16 6.73
N ASP A 292 18.39 -7.27 7.28
CA ASP A 292 17.52 -7.24 8.45
C ASP A 292 18.33 -6.87 9.71
N ARG A 293 18.08 -5.67 10.25
CA ARG A 293 18.77 -5.12 11.42
C ARG A 293 17.84 -4.92 12.62
N VAL A 294 16.54 -5.09 12.44
CA VAL A 294 15.55 -4.94 13.50
C VAL A 294 14.99 -6.27 13.98
N GLY A 295 15.32 -7.36 13.27
CA GLY A 295 14.84 -8.70 13.57
C GLY A 295 13.40 -8.92 13.14
N CYS A 296 12.72 -9.88 13.76
CA CYS A 296 11.38 -10.29 13.40
C CYS A 296 10.37 -9.14 13.58
N PHE A 297 9.94 -8.54 12.48
CA PHE A 297 9.07 -7.36 12.45
C PHE A 297 7.78 -7.69 11.69
N GLU A 298 7.07 -8.70 12.19
CA GLU A 298 5.82 -9.17 11.58
C GLU A 298 4.76 -8.07 11.62
N SER A 299 4.34 -7.62 10.42
CA SER A 299 3.38 -6.55 10.27
C SER A 299 1.94 -7.07 10.15
N ARG A 300 0.99 -6.33 10.70
CA ARG A 300 -0.44 -6.61 10.54
C ARG A 300 -1.27 -5.34 10.50
N VAL A 301 -2.41 -5.41 9.82
CA VAL A 301 -3.42 -4.34 9.82
C VAL A 301 -4.78 -4.91 9.41
N ALA A 302 -5.85 -4.35 9.96
CA ALA A 302 -7.21 -4.58 9.53
C ALA A 302 -7.83 -3.28 9.02
N GLY A 303 -8.80 -3.39 8.13
CA GLY A 303 -9.56 -2.25 7.63
C GLY A 303 -11.04 -2.62 7.42
N ILE A 304 -11.92 -1.65 7.63
CA ILE A 304 -13.36 -1.79 7.37
C ILE A 304 -13.92 -0.48 6.84
N GLY A 305 -14.94 -0.57 6.00
CA GLY A 305 -15.65 0.61 5.54
C GLY A 305 -16.81 0.34 4.59
N PRO A 306 -17.48 1.40 4.13
CA PRO A 306 -18.61 1.30 3.22
C PRO A 306 -18.17 1.12 1.77
N GLN A 307 -19.10 0.58 0.98
CA GLN A 307 -19.01 0.57 -0.48
C GLN A 307 -20.35 0.90 -1.13
N ILE A 308 -20.27 1.46 -2.32
CA ILE A 308 -21.38 1.66 -3.23
C ILE A 308 -20.93 1.33 -4.66
N GLY A 309 -21.74 0.59 -5.39
CA GLY A 309 -21.43 0.22 -6.76
C GLY A 309 -22.66 0.39 -7.66
N TYR A 310 -22.40 0.67 -8.94
CA TYR A 310 -23.45 0.83 -9.92
C TYR A 310 -23.04 0.20 -11.27
N ILE A 311 -23.89 -0.69 -11.79
CA ILE A 311 -23.74 -1.30 -13.11
C ILE A 311 -24.40 -0.37 -14.13
N ILE A 312 -23.64 0.10 -15.10
CA ILE A 312 -24.07 1.04 -16.13
C ILE A 312 -24.35 0.25 -17.41
N PRO A 313 -25.60 0.11 -17.87
CA PRO A 313 -25.87 -0.47 -19.18
C PRO A 313 -25.44 0.52 -20.27
N ILE A 314 -24.37 0.19 -21.01
CA ILE A 314 -23.84 1.05 -22.09
C ILE A 314 -24.51 0.69 -23.42
N SER A 315 -24.52 -0.61 -23.73
CA SER A 315 -25.17 -1.14 -24.94
C SER A 315 -25.57 -2.60 -24.72
N ASN A 316 -26.10 -3.26 -25.75
CA ASN A 316 -26.37 -4.70 -25.69
C ASN A 316 -25.08 -5.56 -25.61
N GLU A 317 -23.95 -5.00 -25.97
CA GLU A 317 -22.65 -5.70 -26.01
C GLU A 317 -21.73 -5.34 -24.86
N TYR A 318 -21.87 -4.14 -24.26
CA TYR A 318 -21.00 -3.61 -23.25
C TYR A 318 -21.74 -3.07 -22.04
N GLN A 319 -21.16 -3.27 -20.89
CA GLN A 319 -21.59 -2.69 -19.61
C GLN A 319 -20.43 -1.98 -18.93
N GLY A 320 -20.75 -0.94 -18.17
CA GLY A 320 -19.86 -0.27 -17.24
C GLY A 320 -20.11 -0.73 -15.81
N TYR A 321 -19.11 -0.57 -14.99
CA TYR A 321 -19.24 -0.70 -13.54
C TYR A 321 -18.47 0.41 -12.88
N ILE A 322 -19.10 1.13 -11.96
CA ILE A 322 -18.45 2.09 -11.08
C ILE A 322 -18.61 1.62 -9.65
N ASN A 323 -17.54 1.67 -8.89
CA ASN A 323 -17.55 1.30 -7.47
C ASN A 323 -16.68 2.28 -6.69
N LEU A 324 -17.22 2.78 -5.59
CA LEU A 324 -16.50 3.54 -4.59
C LEU A 324 -16.50 2.72 -3.29
N LYS A 325 -15.32 2.50 -2.74
CA LYS A 325 -15.13 1.86 -1.43
C LYS A 325 -14.07 2.61 -0.65
N GLY A 326 -14.22 2.66 0.66
CA GLY A 326 -13.26 3.28 1.55
C GLY A 326 -13.07 2.43 2.80
N TYR A 327 -11.91 2.56 3.40
CA TYR A 327 -11.56 1.80 4.59
C TYR A 327 -10.96 2.74 5.65
N LYS A 328 -11.34 2.54 6.90
CA LYS A 328 -10.59 2.99 8.06
C LYS A 328 -9.79 1.81 8.59
N GLU A 329 -8.50 2.02 8.73
CA GLU A 329 -7.58 1.02 9.27
C GLU A 329 -7.55 1.05 10.81
N PHE A 330 -7.27 -0.11 11.39
CA PHE A 330 -7.17 -0.33 12.84
C PHE A 330 -6.36 -1.60 13.13
N ALA A 331 -6.04 -1.84 14.39
CA ALA A 331 -5.25 -2.98 14.85
C ALA A 331 -3.92 -3.15 14.10
N ALA A 332 -3.29 -2.02 13.75
CA ALA A 332 -1.99 -2.03 13.12
C ALA A 332 -0.90 -2.36 14.14
N GLU A 333 -0.04 -3.28 13.77
CA GLU A 333 1.21 -3.57 14.48
C GLU A 333 2.36 -3.58 13.47
N HIS A 334 3.47 -2.95 13.83
CA HIS A 334 4.69 -2.84 13.02
C HIS A 334 4.44 -2.29 11.61
N ARG A 335 3.36 -1.52 11.44
CA ARG A 335 2.92 -0.94 10.18
C ARG A 335 2.24 0.39 10.42
N ALA A 336 2.35 1.31 9.45
CA ALA A 336 1.55 2.51 9.42
C ALA A 336 0.07 2.18 9.18
N ASP A 337 -0.84 2.93 9.82
CA ASP A 337 -2.28 2.83 9.63
C ASP A 337 -2.93 4.20 9.36
N GLY A 338 -4.13 4.15 8.81
CA GLY A 338 -4.85 5.37 8.48
C GLY A 338 -6.19 5.12 7.82
N TRP A 339 -6.31 5.55 6.59
CA TRP A 339 -7.50 5.33 5.76
C TRP A 339 -7.13 5.27 4.29
N ASN A 340 -7.95 4.58 3.51
CA ASN A 340 -7.79 4.54 2.06
C ASN A 340 -9.14 4.53 1.34
N VAL A 341 -9.12 4.94 0.06
CA VAL A 341 -10.27 5.01 -0.83
C VAL A 341 -9.92 4.44 -2.19
N TRP A 342 -10.85 3.71 -2.76
CA TRP A 342 -10.77 3.13 -4.09
C TRP A 342 -11.96 3.57 -4.92
N LEU A 343 -11.72 4.18 -6.07
CA LEU A 343 -12.73 4.47 -7.07
C LEU A 343 -12.40 3.66 -8.33
N THR A 344 -13.26 2.71 -8.66
CA THR A 344 -13.11 1.84 -9.83
C THR A 344 -14.12 2.24 -10.90
N PHE A 345 -13.66 2.35 -12.13
CA PHE A 345 -14.50 2.38 -13.33
C PHE A 345 -14.04 1.28 -14.28
N ALA A 346 -14.95 0.39 -14.65
CA ALA A 346 -14.63 -0.72 -15.55
C ALA A 346 -15.61 -0.77 -16.71
N ILE A 347 -15.11 -1.17 -17.89
CA ILE A 347 -15.90 -1.50 -19.07
C ILE A 347 -15.61 -2.96 -19.41
N SER A 348 -16.67 -3.75 -19.62
CA SER A 348 -16.59 -5.17 -19.96
C SER A 348 -17.70 -5.57 -20.91
N PRO A 349 -17.58 -6.72 -21.59
CA PRO A 349 -18.70 -7.27 -22.35
C PRO A 349 -19.92 -7.51 -21.44
N ALA A 350 -21.11 -7.16 -21.94
CA ALA A 350 -22.36 -7.33 -21.21
C ALA A 350 -22.78 -8.81 -21.15
N ALA A 351 -23.45 -9.20 -20.07
CA ALA A 351 -24.05 -10.51 -19.97
C ALA A 351 -25.10 -10.69 -21.09
N LYS A 352 -25.00 -11.78 -21.85
CA LYS A 352 -25.98 -12.09 -22.90
C LYS A 352 -27.33 -12.28 -22.23
N GLN A 353 -28.31 -11.46 -22.64
CA GLN A 353 -29.70 -11.67 -22.21
C GLN A 353 -30.20 -13.01 -22.76
N PRO A 354 -30.93 -13.82 -21.95
CA PRO A 354 -31.61 -14.99 -22.47
C PRO A 354 -32.51 -14.56 -23.63
N PRO A 355 -32.62 -15.37 -24.69
CA PRO A 355 -33.56 -15.09 -25.76
C PRO A 355 -34.96 -14.84 -25.20
N ALA A 356 -35.59 -13.77 -25.60
CA ALA A 356 -36.97 -13.49 -25.19
C ALA A 356 -37.83 -14.76 -25.47
N ALA A 357 -38.56 -15.22 -24.46
CA ALA A 357 -39.44 -16.37 -24.61
C ALA A 357 -40.35 -16.09 -25.79
N LYS A 358 -40.35 -16.98 -26.79
CA LYS A 358 -41.27 -16.85 -27.93
C LYS A 358 -42.68 -16.83 -27.38
N PRO A 359 -43.55 -15.88 -27.80
CA PRO A 359 -44.92 -15.87 -27.37
C PRO A 359 -45.57 -17.21 -27.73
N ILE A 360 -46.13 -17.89 -26.76
CA ILE A 360 -46.92 -19.11 -26.98
C ILE A 360 -48.20 -18.62 -27.70
N ILE A 361 -48.24 -18.82 -29.00
CA ILE A 361 -49.47 -18.61 -29.77
C ILE A 361 -50.37 -19.80 -29.48
N THR A 362 -51.26 -19.66 -28.51
CA THR A 362 -52.39 -20.58 -28.33
C THR A 362 -53.35 -20.35 -29.51
N LYS A 363 -53.46 -21.36 -30.38
CA LYS A 363 -54.52 -21.44 -31.36
C LYS A 363 -55.82 -21.86 -30.71
#